data_0c322acbf44e2e73ea70a2d101f27b6d
#
_entry.id   0c322acbf44e2e73ea70a2d101f27b6d
#
_cell.length_a   1.000
_cell.length_b   1.000
_cell.length_c   1.000
_cell.angle_alpha   90.00
_cell.angle_beta   90.00
_cell.angle_gamma   90.00
#
_symmetry.space_group_name_H-M   'P 1'
#
loop_
_entity.id
_entity.type
_entity.pdbx_description
1 polymer ?
#
loop_
_entity_poly.entity_id
_entity_poly.type
_entity_poly.pdbx_seq_one_letter_code
_entity_poly.pdbx_strand_id
1 'polypeptide(L)'
;TFLGAAITDLDKGAFEGCNSLETITLPSSMSLIGERCFENCPKIREIHCDAITPPQVSESAFEDIYHSATLYVPKGSRSKYAEASVWKNFSNIEESEASGISNIDAAVQTGLVSIYTLDGTPIYRGTTSVNVHQVLSKGTYIVKQGSGTKKIIVK
;
A
#
# COMPACT_ATOMS: atom_id res chain seq x y z
N THR A 1 -1.73 3.07 11.71
CA THR A 1 -2.72 4.02 11.17
C THR A 1 -2.83 3.86 9.66
N PHE A 2 -4.03 3.74 9.16
CA PHE A 2 -4.34 3.70 7.73
C PHE A 2 -4.87 5.06 7.29
N LEU A 3 -4.24 5.65 6.29
CA LEU A 3 -4.69 6.88 5.64
C LEU A 3 -5.64 6.51 4.50
N GLY A 4 -6.79 7.19 4.43
CA GLY A 4 -7.79 6.92 3.39
C GLY A 4 -7.26 7.17 1.97
N ALA A 5 -7.77 6.43 1.00
CA ALA A 5 -7.31 6.46 -0.40
C ALA A 5 -7.46 7.81 -1.11
N ALA A 6 -8.13 8.79 -0.51
CA ALA A 6 -8.29 10.14 -1.06
C ALA A 6 -7.20 11.13 -0.58
N ILE A 7 -6.30 10.70 0.31
CA ILE A 7 -5.20 11.55 0.80
C ILE A 7 -4.04 11.47 -0.19
N THR A 8 -3.64 12.63 -0.68
CA THR A 8 -2.53 12.78 -1.63
C THR A 8 -1.30 13.41 -0.99
N ASP A 9 -1.50 14.26 0.03
CA ASP A 9 -0.45 15.04 0.62
C ASP A 9 -0.54 15.01 2.15
N LEU A 10 0.61 14.97 2.81
CA LEU A 10 0.75 15.19 4.23
C LEU A 10 1.49 16.51 4.47
N ASP A 11 0.84 17.41 5.17
CA ASP A 11 1.41 18.69 5.53
C ASP A 11 2.56 18.56 6.54
N LYS A 12 3.32 19.64 6.71
CA LYS A 12 4.37 19.72 7.70
C LYS A 12 3.88 19.33 9.09
N GLY A 13 4.59 18.38 9.73
CA GLY A 13 4.32 17.95 11.10
C GLY A 13 3.00 17.19 11.28
N ALA A 14 2.37 16.66 10.23
CA ALA A 14 1.04 16.03 10.31
C ALA A 14 0.93 14.92 11.38
N PHE A 15 2.01 14.22 11.68
CA PHE A 15 2.11 13.18 12.71
C PHE A 15 3.23 13.44 13.72
N GLU A 16 3.74 14.69 13.79
CA GLU A 16 4.80 15.05 14.74
C GLU A 16 4.38 14.71 16.17
N GLY A 17 5.27 14.04 16.90
CA GLY A 17 5.03 13.72 18.31
C GLY A 17 4.02 12.59 18.55
N CYS A 18 3.67 11.80 17.54
CA CYS A 18 2.78 10.65 17.69
C CYS A 18 3.47 9.48 18.40
N ASN A 19 3.66 9.61 19.73
CA ASN A 19 4.42 8.67 20.56
C ASN A 19 3.82 7.25 20.68
N SER A 20 2.61 7.04 20.19
CA SER A 20 1.94 5.72 20.22
C SER A 20 1.79 5.10 18.84
N LEU A 21 2.27 5.76 17.79
CA LEU A 21 2.15 5.29 16.41
C LEU A 21 3.22 4.23 16.13
N GLU A 22 2.81 2.98 15.89
CA GLU A 22 3.70 1.85 15.63
C GLU A 22 3.78 1.50 14.14
N THR A 23 2.65 1.61 13.44
CA THR A 23 2.53 1.28 12.02
C THR A 23 1.73 2.35 11.30
N ILE A 24 2.19 2.74 10.13
CA ILE A 24 1.45 3.64 9.23
C ILE A 24 1.36 3.06 7.82
N THR A 25 0.21 3.23 7.18
CA THR A 25 0.00 2.90 5.76
C THR A 25 -0.28 4.16 4.97
N LEU A 26 0.59 4.43 4.02
CA LEU A 26 0.50 5.53 3.06
C LEU A 26 -0.20 5.01 1.80
N PRO A 27 -1.30 5.61 1.34
CA PRO A 27 -2.05 5.10 0.20
C PRO A 27 -1.29 5.27 -1.12
N SER A 28 -1.71 4.53 -2.13
CA SER A 28 -1.14 4.62 -3.50
C SER A 28 -1.32 5.99 -4.16
N SER A 29 -2.26 6.80 -3.66
CA SER A 29 -2.49 8.18 -4.09
C SER A 29 -1.51 9.19 -3.51
N MET A 30 -0.65 8.79 -2.56
CA MET A 30 0.29 9.69 -1.90
C MET A 30 1.26 10.32 -2.91
N SER A 31 1.35 11.65 -2.90
CA SER A 31 2.22 12.44 -3.78
C SER A 31 3.29 13.20 -3.02
N LEU A 32 2.97 13.71 -1.84
CA LEU A 32 3.87 14.57 -1.07
C LEU A 32 3.81 14.25 0.42
N ILE A 33 4.99 14.20 1.07
CA ILE A 33 5.13 14.12 2.52
C ILE A 33 5.98 15.30 2.97
N GLY A 34 5.37 16.17 3.77
CA GLY A 34 5.95 17.43 4.25
C GLY A 34 7.07 17.24 5.27
N GLU A 35 7.69 18.37 5.64
CA GLU A 35 8.75 18.40 6.64
C GLU A 35 8.27 17.92 8.01
N ARG A 36 9.15 17.22 8.74
CA ARG A 36 8.92 16.81 10.14
C ARG A 36 7.64 16.01 10.34
N CYS A 37 7.15 15.37 9.29
CA CYS A 37 5.86 14.71 9.28
C CYS A 37 5.76 13.60 10.36
N PHE A 38 6.86 12.90 10.60
CA PHE A 38 6.97 11.80 11.56
C PHE A 38 8.07 12.04 12.60
N GLU A 39 8.45 13.31 12.81
CA GLU A 39 9.41 13.68 13.85
C GLU A 39 8.87 13.34 15.23
N ASN A 40 9.73 12.87 16.13
CA ASN A 40 9.37 12.44 17.48
C ASN A 40 8.28 11.31 17.50
N CYS A 41 8.39 10.35 16.58
CA CYS A 41 7.55 9.15 16.56
C CYS A 41 8.37 7.89 16.88
N PRO A 42 8.86 7.71 18.11
CA PRO A 42 9.88 6.70 18.45
C PRO A 42 9.39 5.25 18.38
N LYS A 43 8.08 5.05 18.30
CA LYS A 43 7.48 3.70 18.25
C LYS A 43 7.21 3.18 16.85
N ILE A 44 7.40 4.00 15.81
CA ILE A 44 7.20 3.52 14.44
C ILE A 44 8.22 2.42 14.14
N ARG A 45 7.70 1.26 13.70
CA ARG A 45 8.45 0.08 13.29
C ARG A 45 8.16 -0.34 11.87
N GLU A 46 6.99 0.02 11.35
CA GLU A 46 6.55 -0.37 10.02
C GLU A 46 5.91 0.81 9.29
N ILE A 47 6.39 1.05 8.09
CA ILE A 47 5.81 2.02 7.15
C ILE A 47 5.43 1.24 5.89
N HIS A 48 4.16 1.15 5.60
CA HIS A 48 3.65 0.56 4.37
C HIS A 48 3.36 1.69 3.39
N CYS A 49 4.01 1.71 2.25
CA CYS A 49 3.73 2.67 1.19
C CYS A 49 3.20 1.94 -0.03
N ASP A 50 1.93 2.13 -0.34
CA ASP A 50 1.25 1.42 -1.44
C ASP A 50 1.51 2.06 -2.82
N ALA A 51 2.28 3.15 -2.88
CA ALA A 51 2.63 3.79 -4.14
C ALA A 51 3.72 3.01 -4.89
N ILE A 52 3.48 2.71 -6.16
CA ILE A 52 4.47 2.03 -7.05
C ILE A 52 5.64 2.96 -7.38
N THR A 53 5.37 4.26 -7.43
CA THR A 53 6.38 5.30 -7.62
C THR A 53 6.56 6.03 -6.30
N PRO A 54 7.81 6.19 -5.80
CA PRO A 54 8.06 6.85 -4.54
C PRO A 54 7.45 8.26 -4.53
N PRO A 55 6.62 8.61 -3.52
CA PRO A 55 6.15 9.97 -3.33
C PRO A 55 7.32 10.94 -3.08
N GLN A 56 7.10 12.21 -3.37
CA GLN A 56 8.04 13.25 -2.94
C GLN A 56 7.99 13.35 -1.40
N VAL A 57 9.16 13.45 -0.79
CA VAL A 57 9.27 13.51 0.67
C VAL A 57 10.37 14.51 1.06
N SER A 58 10.09 15.31 2.09
CA SER A 58 11.07 16.21 2.67
C SER A 58 12.15 15.44 3.43
N GLU A 59 13.39 15.92 3.39
CA GLU A 59 14.54 15.27 4.04
C GLU A 59 14.33 15.02 5.54
N SER A 60 13.62 15.91 6.22
CA SER A 60 13.35 15.81 7.64
C SER A 60 12.07 15.02 8.00
N ALA A 61 11.37 14.48 7.02
CA ALA A 61 10.09 13.82 7.26
C ALA A 61 10.20 12.57 8.14
N PHE A 62 11.28 11.79 7.98
CA PHE A 62 11.52 10.50 8.62
C PHE A 62 12.84 10.43 9.40
N GLU A 63 13.48 11.56 9.71
CA GLU A 63 14.86 11.61 10.17
C GLU A 63 15.17 10.68 11.35
N ASP A 64 14.25 10.58 12.32
CA ASP A 64 14.44 9.81 13.53
C ASP A 64 14.17 8.29 13.34
N ILE A 65 13.60 7.86 12.22
CA ILE A 65 13.07 6.50 12.08
C ILE A 65 13.68 5.68 10.94
N TYR A 66 14.61 6.23 10.16
CA TYR A 66 15.27 5.51 9.05
C TYR A 66 15.92 4.18 9.44
N HIS A 67 16.44 4.08 10.66
CA HIS A 67 17.14 2.89 11.16
C HIS A 67 16.28 1.99 12.05
N SER A 68 15.16 2.49 12.53
CA SER A 68 14.29 1.78 13.47
C SER A 68 13.06 1.16 12.81
N ALA A 69 12.67 1.68 11.64
CA ALA A 69 11.50 1.22 10.92
C ALA A 69 11.87 0.45 9.65
N THR A 70 11.04 -0.54 9.30
CA THR A 70 11.07 -1.22 8.01
C THR A 70 10.07 -0.54 7.07
N LEU A 71 10.54 -0.21 5.88
CA LEU A 71 9.71 0.32 4.80
C LEU A 71 9.23 -0.83 3.93
N TYR A 72 7.92 -1.04 3.87
CA TYR A 72 7.28 -1.99 2.98
C TYR A 72 6.75 -1.27 1.74
N VAL A 73 7.14 -1.76 0.57
CA VAL A 73 6.78 -1.17 -0.73
C VAL A 73 6.15 -2.22 -1.63
N PRO A 74 5.37 -1.85 -2.66
CA PRO A 74 4.79 -2.80 -3.58
C PRO A 74 5.84 -3.65 -4.29
N LYS A 75 5.49 -4.89 -4.58
CA LYS A 75 6.35 -5.83 -5.32
C LYS A 75 6.83 -5.23 -6.65
N GLY A 76 8.14 -5.31 -6.90
CA GLY A 76 8.79 -4.76 -8.08
C GLY A 76 9.09 -3.26 -8.00
N SER A 77 8.83 -2.60 -6.85
CA SER A 77 9.14 -1.18 -6.67
C SER A 77 10.35 -0.91 -5.76
N ARG A 78 10.92 -1.94 -5.13
CA ARG A 78 12.05 -1.79 -4.19
C ARG A 78 13.22 -1.00 -4.78
N SER A 79 13.62 -1.28 -6.01
CA SER A 79 14.74 -0.57 -6.67
C SER A 79 14.45 0.92 -6.83
N LYS A 80 13.22 1.29 -7.15
CA LYS A 80 12.82 2.71 -7.27
C LYS A 80 12.94 3.44 -5.94
N TYR A 81 12.54 2.80 -4.83
CA TYR A 81 12.66 3.36 -3.49
C TYR A 81 14.10 3.42 -3.01
N ALA A 82 14.92 2.42 -3.33
CA ALA A 82 16.35 2.40 -2.99
C ALA A 82 17.18 3.46 -3.74
N GLU A 83 16.69 3.97 -4.85
CA GLU A 83 17.32 5.03 -5.64
C GLU A 83 16.71 6.41 -5.37
N ALA A 84 15.50 6.47 -4.81
CA ALA A 84 14.80 7.72 -4.55
C ALA A 84 15.42 8.48 -3.37
N SER A 85 15.54 9.81 -3.53
CA SER A 85 16.02 10.70 -2.46
C SER A 85 15.17 10.50 -1.20
N VAL A 86 15.82 10.50 -0.03
CA VAL A 86 15.22 10.28 1.28
C VAL A 86 14.81 8.82 1.52
N TRP A 87 14.04 8.18 0.64
CA TRP A 87 13.63 6.79 0.77
C TRP A 87 14.80 5.80 0.86
N LYS A 88 15.88 6.07 0.12
CA LYS A 88 17.13 5.28 0.18
C LYS A 88 17.80 5.24 1.56
N ASN A 89 17.45 6.16 2.47
CA ASN A 89 18.02 6.23 3.81
C ASN A 89 17.45 5.17 4.75
N PHE A 90 16.31 4.54 4.40
CA PHE A 90 15.79 3.41 5.17
C PHE A 90 16.74 2.22 5.11
N SER A 91 17.16 1.74 6.28
CA SER A 91 18.07 0.60 6.39
C SER A 91 17.44 -0.70 5.89
N ASN A 92 16.11 -0.82 6.04
CA ASN A 92 15.35 -1.97 5.60
C ASN A 92 14.23 -1.55 4.65
N ILE A 93 14.33 -1.95 3.40
CA ILE A 93 13.26 -1.80 2.40
C ILE A 93 12.86 -3.20 1.94
N GLU A 94 11.64 -3.59 2.25
CA GLU A 94 11.08 -4.89 1.89
C GLU A 94 9.92 -4.75 0.91
N GLU A 95 9.77 -5.74 0.04
CA GLU A 95 8.59 -5.80 -0.82
C GLU A 95 7.49 -6.53 -0.08
N SER A 96 6.39 -5.85 0.16
CA SER A 96 5.18 -6.49 0.62
C SER A 96 4.49 -7.18 -0.56
N GLU A 97 4.15 -8.44 -0.40
CA GLU A 97 3.02 -8.98 -1.15
C GLU A 97 1.84 -8.11 -0.74
N ALA A 98 1.39 -7.21 -1.63
CA ALA A 98 0.37 -6.22 -1.30
C ALA A 98 -0.74 -6.85 -0.47
N SER A 99 -0.85 -6.44 0.79
CA SER A 99 -1.92 -6.89 1.70
C SER A 99 -3.23 -6.16 1.42
N GLY A 100 -3.43 -5.82 0.21
CA GLY A 100 -4.66 -5.34 -0.35
C GLY A 100 -4.67 -5.83 -1.78
N ILE A 101 -5.73 -6.35 -2.19
CA ILE A 101 -6.10 -6.87 -3.49
C ILE A 101 -5.76 -5.90 -4.67
N SER A 102 -4.76 -5.04 -4.51
CA SER A 102 -4.19 -4.19 -5.56
C SER A 102 -3.38 -4.97 -6.60
N ASN A 103 -3.03 -6.24 -6.34
CA ASN A 103 -2.25 -7.06 -7.24
C ASN A 103 -3.05 -8.02 -8.12
N ILE A 104 -4.31 -7.74 -8.34
CA ILE A 104 -4.98 -8.28 -9.53
C ILE A 104 -4.43 -7.56 -10.78
N ASP A 105 -3.86 -6.37 -10.62
CA ASP A 105 -3.35 -5.56 -11.74
C ASP A 105 -2.01 -6.00 -12.34
N ALA A 106 -1.12 -6.64 -11.60
CA ALA A 106 0.21 -6.99 -12.10
C ALA A 106 0.27 -8.33 -12.86
N ALA A 107 -0.79 -9.15 -12.79
CA ALA A 107 -0.87 -10.45 -13.46
C ALA A 107 -1.93 -10.48 -14.58
N VAL A 108 -2.61 -9.38 -14.86
CA VAL A 108 -3.64 -9.32 -15.90
C VAL A 108 -3.07 -8.86 -17.23
N GLN A 109 -2.30 -9.71 -17.84
CA GLN A 109 -2.24 -9.71 -19.29
C GLN A 109 -3.50 -10.43 -19.81
N THR A 110 -4.46 -9.62 -20.27
CA THR A 110 -5.56 -10.04 -21.14
C THR A 110 -6.35 -11.29 -20.69
N GLY A 111 -7.29 -11.13 -19.78
CA GLY A 111 -8.20 -12.23 -19.43
C GLY A 111 -9.45 -11.76 -18.69
N LEU A 112 -10.55 -12.46 -18.89
CA LEU A 112 -11.78 -12.29 -18.13
C LEU A 112 -11.51 -12.61 -16.65
N VAL A 113 -11.81 -11.65 -15.79
CA VAL A 113 -11.85 -11.85 -14.34
C VAL A 113 -13.30 -12.09 -13.94
N SER A 114 -13.55 -13.16 -13.20
CA SER A 114 -14.86 -13.46 -12.64
C SER A 114 -14.74 -13.61 -11.13
N ILE A 115 -15.62 -12.97 -10.39
CA ILE A 115 -15.66 -13.01 -8.93
C ILE A 115 -16.97 -13.67 -8.50
N TYR A 116 -16.85 -14.62 -7.58
CA TYR A 116 -17.96 -15.39 -7.05
C TYR A 116 -17.99 -15.33 -5.53
N THR A 117 -19.17 -15.48 -4.94
CA THR A 117 -19.32 -15.83 -3.52
C THR A 117 -18.85 -17.26 -3.28
N LEU A 118 -18.70 -17.66 -2.00
CA LEU A 118 -18.32 -19.04 -1.64
C LEU A 118 -19.33 -20.10 -2.09
N ASP A 119 -20.60 -19.74 -2.22
CA ASP A 119 -21.69 -20.59 -2.72
C ASP A 119 -21.75 -20.66 -4.25
N GLY A 120 -20.84 -19.95 -4.95
CA GLY A 120 -20.72 -19.98 -6.41
C GLY A 120 -21.53 -18.92 -7.15
N THR A 121 -22.20 -18.00 -6.43
CA THR A 121 -22.97 -16.91 -7.06
C THR A 121 -22.02 -15.91 -7.72
N PRO A 122 -22.14 -15.60 -9.02
CA PRO A 122 -21.30 -14.63 -9.69
C PRO A 122 -21.67 -13.20 -9.24
N ILE A 123 -20.65 -12.44 -8.82
CA ILE A 123 -20.79 -11.03 -8.41
C ILE A 123 -20.27 -10.10 -9.50
N TYR A 124 -19.19 -10.48 -10.17
CA TYR A 124 -18.54 -9.68 -11.19
C TYR A 124 -17.97 -10.52 -12.32
N ARG A 125 -18.06 -10.01 -13.54
CA ARG A 125 -17.41 -10.58 -14.72
C ARG A 125 -17.01 -9.44 -15.67
N GLY A 126 -15.71 -9.28 -15.90
CA GLY A 126 -15.20 -8.20 -16.75
C GLY A 126 -13.75 -8.44 -17.20
N THR A 127 -13.27 -7.61 -18.11
CA THR A 127 -11.95 -7.73 -18.73
C THR A 127 -10.91 -6.75 -18.18
N THR A 128 -11.22 -5.99 -17.15
CA THR A 128 -10.35 -4.90 -16.67
C THR A 128 -10.09 -5.02 -15.18
N SER A 129 -8.98 -4.43 -14.75
CA SER A 129 -8.64 -4.21 -13.35
C SER A 129 -9.79 -3.55 -12.61
N VAL A 130 -10.38 -4.28 -11.68
CA VAL A 130 -11.45 -3.80 -10.83
C VAL A 130 -10.88 -3.49 -9.47
N ASN A 131 -11.15 -2.30 -8.98
CA ASN A 131 -10.93 -2.03 -7.58
C ASN A 131 -11.96 -2.83 -6.76
N VAL A 132 -11.55 -3.99 -6.30
CA VAL A 132 -12.40 -4.95 -5.60
C VAL A 132 -13.09 -4.36 -4.37
N HIS A 133 -12.47 -3.35 -3.74
CA HIS A 133 -13.06 -2.64 -2.60
C HIS A 133 -14.24 -1.75 -2.97
N GLN A 134 -14.37 -1.37 -4.24
CA GLN A 134 -15.54 -0.63 -4.73
C GLN A 134 -16.71 -1.53 -5.09
N VAL A 135 -16.44 -2.81 -5.34
CA VAL A 135 -17.43 -3.76 -5.84
C VAL A 135 -17.85 -4.78 -4.77
N LEU A 136 -16.97 -5.05 -3.80
CA LEU A 136 -17.17 -6.12 -2.82
C LEU A 136 -17.32 -5.54 -1.42
N SER A 137 -18.34 -6.00 -0.71
CA SER A 137 -18.50 -5.81 0.73
C SER A 137 -17.53 -6.74 1.50
N LYS A 138 -17.43 -6.57 2.83
CA LYS A 138 -16.69 -7.50 3.68
C LYS A 138 -17.15 -8.94 3.43
N GLY A 139 -16.21 -9.84 3.21
CA GLY A 139 -16.55 -11.24 2.95
C GLY A 139 -15.42 -12.03 2.33
N THR A 140 -15.70 -13.30 2.08
CA THR A 140 -14.79 -14.21 1.38
C THR A 140 -15.32 -14.50 -0.01
N TYR A 141 -14.44 -14.40 -1.00
CA TYR A 141 -14.79 -14.53 -2.42
C TYR A 141 -13.84 -15.46 -3.15
N ILE A 142 -14.30 -15.99 -4.27
CA ILE A 142 -13.50 -16.78 -5.22
C ILE A 142 -13.27 -15.93 -6.46
N VAL A 143 -12.02 -15.69 -6.80
CA VAL A 143 -11.63 -15.00 -8.05
C VAL A 143 -11.10 -16.03 -9.04
N LYS A 144 -11.69 -16.07 -10.21
CA LYS A 144 -11.23 -16.88 -11.35
C LYS A 144 -10.67 -15.96 -12.43
N GLN A 145 -9.48 -16.32 -12.93
CA GLN A 145 -8.82 -15.61 -14.01
C GLN A 145 -8.10 -16.61 -14.91
N GLY A 146 -8.52 -16.69 -16.15
CA GLY A 146 -8.05 -17.76 -17.04
C GLY A 146 -8.24 -19.15 -16.41
N SER A 147 -7.17 -19.92 -16.30
CA SER A 147 -7.16 -21.22 -15.62
C SER A 147 -6.91 -21.14 -14.11
N GLY A 148 -6.60 -19.96 -13.58
CA GLY A 148 -6.31 -19.74 -12.18
C GLY A 148 -7.55 -19.46 -11.33
N THR A 149 -7.58 -20.02 -10.11
CA THR A 149 -8.61 -19.72 -9.11
C THR A 149 -7.94 -19.34 -7.79
N LYS A 150 -8.35 -18.23 -7.20
CA LYS A 150 -7.81 -17.74 -5.93
C LYS A 150 -8.95 -17.37 -4.97
N LYS A 151 -8.83 -17.76 -3.71
CA LYS A 151 -9.72 -17.32 -2.63
C LYS A 151 -9.19 -16.00 -2.06
N ILE A 152 -10.07 -15.02 -1.88
CA ILE A 152 -9.77 -13.73 -1.31
C ILE A 152 -10.68 -13.41 -0.12
N ILE A 153 -10.17 -12.66 0.84
CA ILE A 153 -10.94 -12.21 2.01
C ILE A 153 -10.90 -10.67 2.01
N VAL A 154 -12.07 -10.05 1.90
CA VAL A 154 -12.26 -8.61 2.03
C VAL A 154 -12.62 -8.32 3.48
N LYS A 155 -11.75 -7.59 4.19
CA LYS A 155 -11.88 -7.23 5.61
C LYS A 155 -12.58 -5.89 5.81
#